data_bed657c2eb144d3388ed411ff5507407
#
_entry.id   bed657c2eb144d3388ed411ff5507407
#
_cell.length_a   1.000
_cell.length_b   1.000
_cell.length_c   1.000
_cell.angle_alpha   90.00
_cell.angle_beta   90.00
_cell.angle_gamma   90.00
#
_symmetry.space_group_name_H-M   'P 1'
#
loop_
_entity.id
_entity.type
_entity.pdbx_description
1 polymer ?
#
loop_
_entity_poly.entity_id
_entity_poly.type
_entity_poly.pdbx_seq_one_letter_code
_entity_poly.pdbx_strand_id
1 'polypeptide(L)'
;IGAYIGQNKAKETYVTEPQEGTPSAKSGLKAGDVFLTIDGDSVRTIGSDKVRDRLRGQAGTKLHVTVRRPLVSGDTVLNIDITRAKIEVPTMPYYGVVRDTVGYIQLSTFNEKSYPEVKKAVSELIADPRVKGLVLDLRGNGGGLLESAVNIVSLFVPKGTEVLRTRGRSVTNEKTYRTTAAPVAPNTPLAILIDDGSASSSEIVTGALQDLDRAVIIGERSYGKGLVQSTFPLPYNGIVKVTTQRYYIPSGRLIQAIDYSHRNPDGSVARTPDSLTNIFYTRAG
;
A
#
# COMPACT_ATOMS: atom_id res chain seq x y z
N ILE A 1 2.00 14.29 -11.41
CA ILE A 1 2.81 15.35 -10.81
C ILE A 1 3.64 14.87 -9.60
N GLY A 2 3.30 13.73 -8.97
CA GLY A 2 4.05 13.18 -7.82
C GLY A 2 3.74 13.86 -6.50
N ALA A 3 2.47 14.03 -6.17
CA ALA A 3 2.01 14.46 -4.86
C ALA A 3 0.92 13.53 -4.34
N TYR A 4 0.92 13.27 -3.05
CA TYR A 4 -0.23 12.73 -2.36
C TYR A 4 -1.21 13.88 -2.07
N ILE A 5 -2.49 13.62 -2.24
CA ILE A 5 -3.55 14.60 -2.01
C ILE A 5 -4.62 14.02 -1.09
N GLY A 6 -5.15 14.85 -0.23
CA GLY A 6 -6.26 14.52 0.68
C GLY A 6 -7.43 15.47 0.50
N GLN A 7 -8.52 15.22 1.22
CA GLN A 7 -9.68 16.09 1.28
C GLN A 7 -9.95 16.46 2.72
N ASN A 8 -10.14 17.76 3.00
CA ASN A 8 -10.45 18.24 4.34
C ASN A 8 -11.97 18.15 4.64
N LYS A 9 -12.36 18.49 5.88
CA LYS A 9 -13.79 18.49 6.31
C LYS A 9 -14.67 19.44 5.47
N ALA A 10 -14.09 20.49 4.89
CA ALA A 10 -14.78 21.41 3.99
C ALA A 10 -14.84 20.89 2.53
N LYS A 11 -14.44 19.64 2.29
CA LYS A 11 -14.35 19.00 0.97
C LYS A 11 -13.38 19.68 0.00
N GLU A 12 -12.45 20.49 0.51
CA GLU A 12 -11.38 21.06 -0.31
C GLU A 12 -10.24 20.03 -0.46
N THR A 13 -9.70 19.90 -1.67
CA THR A 13 -8.55 19.01 -1.93
C THR A 13 -7.25 19.75 -1.65
N TYR A 14 -6.37 19.12 -0.89
CA TYR A 14 -5.09 19.68 -0.52
C TYR A 14 -3.94 18.70 -0.73
N VAL A 15 -2.72 19.22 -0.82
CA VAL A 15 -1.49 18.42 -0.88
C VAL A 15 -1.18 17.90 0.52
N THR A 16 -1.19 16.59 0.71
CA THR A 16 -0.71 15.96 1.95
C THR A 16 0.81 15.88 1.96
N GLU A 17 1.41 15.53 0.80
CA GLU A 17 2.85 15.44 0.68
C GLU A 17 3.27 15.54 -0.79
N PRO A 18 4.16 16.51 -1.17
CA PRO A 18 4.84 16.47 -2.45
C PRO A 18 6.00 15.48 -2.38
N GLN A 19 6.03 14.48 -3.27
CA GLN A 19 7.10 13.48 -3.29
C GLN A 19 8.42 14.08 -3.74
N GLU A 20 9.48 13.83 -3.00
CA GLU A 20 10.82 14.34 -3.30
C GLU A 20 11.27 13.93 -4.71
N GLY A 21 11.97 14.82 -5.40
CA GLY A 21 12.46 14.62 -6.75
C GLY A 21 11.43 14.73 -7.86
N THR A 22 10.14 14.81 -7.54
CA THR A 22 9.04 14.89 -8.50
C THR A 22 8.72 16.32 -8.96
N PRO A 23 7.94 16.49 -10.04
CA PRO A 23 7.49 17.79 -10.49
C PRO A 23 6.80 18.65 -9.42
N SER A 24 5.99 18.05 -8.55
CA SER A 24 5.31 18.77 -7.47
C SER A 24 6.28 19.39 -6.48
N ALA A 25 7.28 18.65 -6.02
CA ALA A 25 8.30 19.15 -5.11
C ALA A 25 9.18 20.23 -5.79
N LYS A 26 9.60 19.95 -7.04
CA LYS A 26 10.42 20.89 -7.84
C LYS A 26 9.71 22.19 -8.17
N SER A 27 8.39 22.18 -8.32
CA SER A 27 7.59 23.38 -8.57
C SER A 27 7.31 24.20 -7.32
N GLY A 28 7.68 23.72 -6.13
CA GLY A 28 7.49 24.43 -4.87
C GLY A 28 6.13 24.22 -4.20
N LEU A 29 5.34 23.21 -4.63
CA LEU A 29 4.19 22.75 -3.85
C LEU A 29 4.63 22.26 -2.47
N LYS A 30 3.84 22.54 -1.45
CA LYS A 30 4.09 22.14 -0.07
C LYS A 30 2.90 21.40 0.53
N ALA A 31 3.15 20.60 1.54
CA ALA A 31 2.09 20.01 2.36
C ALA A 31 1.19 21.13 2.94
N GLY A 32 -0.12 20.92 2.87
CA GLY A 32 -1.12 21.91 3.28
C GLY A 32 -1.62 22.84 2.17
N ASP A 33 -0.98 22.89 0.99
CA ASP A 33 -1.46 23.68 -0.14
C ASP A 33 -2.84 23.18 -0.60
N VAL A 34 -3.84 24.05 -0.60
CA VAL A 34 -5.21 23.75 -1.03
C VAL A 34 -5.38 24.17 -2.48
N PHE A 35 -5.80 23.25 -3.35
CA PHE A 35 -6.05 23.54 -4.76
C PHE A 35 -7.29 24.41 -4.95
N LEU A 36 -7.13 25.55 -5.61
CA LEU A 36 -8.22 26.47 -5.94
C LEU A 36 -8.65 26.33 -7.41
N THR A 37 -7.67 26.34 -8.33
CA THR A 37 -7.90 26.16 -9.77
C THR A 37 -6.86 25.22 -10.38
N ILE A 38 -7.22 24.59 -11.50
CA ILE A 38 -6.33 23.81 -12.35
C ILE A 38 -6.60 24.25 -13.79
N ASP A 39 -5.57 24.75 -14.49
CA ASP A 39 -5.67 25.29 -15.86
C ASP A 39 -6.81 26.30 -16.02
N GLY A 40 -7.02 27.15 -14.98
CA GLY A 40 -8.07 28.17 -14.93
C GLY A 40 -9.42 27.68 -14.38
N ASP A 41 -9.69 26.41 -14.38
CA ASP A 41 -10.95 25.85 -13.88
C ASP A 41 -10.96 25.71 -12.35
N SER A 42 -12.03 26.16 -11.71
CA SER A 42 -12.19 26.00 -10.25
C SER A 42 -12.32 24.52 -9.85
N VAL A 43 -11.57 24.13 -8.82
CA VAL A 43 -11.59 22.75 -8.27
C VAL A 43 -12.04 22.69 -6.81
N ARG A 44 -12.53 23.80 -6.26
CA ARG A 44 -12.88 23.94 -4.83
C ARG A 44 -14.00 22.99 -4.36
N THR A 45 -14.93 22.66 -5.27
CA THR A 45 -16.15 21.90 -4.93
C THR A 45 -16.20 20.51 -5.57
N ILE A 46 -15.15 20.12 -6.30
CA ILE A 46 -15.08 18.80 -6.90
C ILE A 46 -14.30 17.84 -5.99
N GLY A 47 -14.69 16.55 -6.00
CA GLY A 47 -14.03 15.54 -5.18
C GLY A 47 -12.56 15.33 -5.57
N SER A 48 -11.77 14.85 -4.62
CA SER A 48 -10.32 14.60 -4.79
C SER A 48 -10.01 13.67 -5.98
N ASP A 49 -10.89 12.75 -6.33
CA ASP A 49 -10.73 11.90 -7.52
C ASP A 49 -10.73 12.72 -8.81
N LYS A 50 -11.66 13.66 -8.95
CA LYS A 50 -11.72 14.54 -10.13
C LYS A 50 -10.54 15.51 -10.17
N VAL A 51 -10.09 16.00 -9.01
CA VAL A 51 -8.86 16.80 -8.91
C VAL A 51 -7.66 15.99 -9.35
N ARG A 52 -7.51 14.75 -8.88
CA ARG A 52 -6.46 13.84 -9.30
C ARG A 52 -6.45 13.62 -10.81
N ASP A 53 -7.61 13.42 -11.42
CA ASP A 53 -7.71 13.18 -12.85
C ASP A 53 -7.28 14.41 -13.66
N ARG A 54 -7.60 15.64 -13.22
CA ARG A 54 -7.12 16.89 -13.84
C ARG A 54 -5.61 17.11 -13.65
N LEU A 55 -5.05 16.70 -12.51
CA LEU A 55 -3.61 16.79 -12.26
C LEU A 55 -2.81 15.80 -13.13
N ARG A 56 -3.41 14.69 -13.53
CA ARG A 56 -2.81 13.70 -14.44
C ARG A 56 -2.78 14.23 -15.88
N GLY A 57 -1.92 13.64 -16.69
CA GLY A 57 -1.79 13.96 -18.11
C GLY A 57 -0.49 13.43 -18.68
N GLN A 58 -0.28 13.67 -19.96
CA GLN A 58 0.90 13.24 -20.68
C GLN A 58 2.17 13.88 -20.11
N ALA A 59 3.23 13.07 -19.95
CA ALA A 59 4.53 13.58 -19.52
C ALA A 59 5.05 14.65 -20.51
N GLY A 60 5.68 15.71 -19.96
CA GLY A 60 6.16 16.87 -20.70
C GLY A 60 5.13 17.99 -20.88
N THR A 61 3.82 17.75 -20.63
CA THR A 61 2.81 18.82 -20.70
C THR A 61 2.87 19.71 -19.47
N LYS A 62 2.60 21.01 -19.66
CA LYS A 62 2.49 21.97 -18.56
C LYS A 62 1.11 21.92 -17.91
N LEU A 63 1.07 22.24 -16.66
CA LEU A 63 -0.11 22.33 -15.81
C LEU A 63 0.02 23.60 -14.98
N HIS A 64 -0.98 24.46 -15.00
CA HIS A 64 -1.03 25.64 -14.15
C HIS A 64 -2.00 25.41 -12.98
N VAL A 65 -1.52 25.59 -11.75
CA VAL A 65 -2.36 25.44 -10.55
C VAL A 65 -2.33 26.72 -9.72
N THR A 66 -3.49 27.13 -9.22
CA THR A 66 -3.57 28.14 -8.17
C THR A 66 -3.87 27.42 -6.86
N VAL A 67 -3.06 27.67 -5.85
CA VAL A 67 -3.20 27.07 -4.51
C VAL A 67 -3.28 28.14 -3.45
N ARG A 68 -4.03 27.86 -2.37
CA ARG A 68 -4.04 28.60 -1.13
C ARG A 68 -3.12 27.91 -0.14
N ARG A 69 -2.06 28.61 0.27
CA ARG A 69 -1.11 28.13 1.28
C ARG A 69 -1.40 28.77 2.62
N PRO A 70 -1.77 27.97 3.65
CA PRO A 70 -1.94 28.47 4.99
C PRO A 70 -0.57 28.86 5.59
N LEU A 71 -0.45 30.05 6.13
CA LEU A 71 0.71 30.57 6.83
C LEU A 71 0.29 31.11 8.20
N VAL A 72 1.22 31.21 9.15
CA VAL A 72 0.98 31.78 10.48
C VAL A 72 0.49 33.24 10.38
N SER A 73 0.98 33.96 9.37
CA SER A 73 0.62 35.37 9.09
C SER A 73 -0.68 35.56 8.29
N GLY A 74 -1.38 34.47 7.94
CA GLY A 74 -2.56 34.45 7.08
C GLY A 74 -2.33 33.72 5.76
N ASP A 75 -3.41 33.32 5.10
CA ASP A 75 -3.35 32.56 3.87
C ASP A 75 -2.77 33.36 2.69
N THR A 76 -1.92 32.70 1.90
CA THR A 76 -1.36 33.26 0.66
C THR A 76 -1.85 32.46 -0.54
N VAL A 77 -2.19 33.15 -1.64
CA VAL A 77 -2.55 32.53 -2.91
C VAL A 77 -1.32 32.53 -3.83
N LEU A 78 -0.98 31.35 -4.35
CA LEU A 78 0.18 31.14 -5.21
C LEU A 78 -0.25 30.54 -6.54
N ASN A 79 0.36 31.00 -7.62
CA ASN A 79 0.25 30.43 -8.96
C ASN A 79 1.52 29.63 -9.23
N ILE A 80 1.36 28.37 -9.59
CA ILE A 80 2.46 27.42 -9.73
C ILE A 80 2.34 26.70 -11.05
N ASP A 81 3.40 26.73 -11.85
CA ASP A 81 3.53 25.96 -13.08
C ASP A 81 4.23 24.64 -12.80
N ILE A 82 3.62 23.55 -13.25
CA ILE A 82 4.12 22.19 -13.06
C ILE A 82 4.29 21.54 -14.42
N THR A 83 5.47 21.06 -14.76
CA THR A 83 5.66 20.23 -15.94
C THR A 83 5.45 18.76 -15.54
N ARG A 84 4.43 18.10 -16.10
CA ARG A 84 4.15 16.70 -15.81
C ARG A 84 5.32 15.82 -16.24
N ALA A 85 5.64 14.81 -15.44
CA ALA A 85 6.64 13.81 -15.77
C ALA A 85 6.10 12.40 -15.45
N LYS A 86 6.75 11.39 -15.98
CA LYS A 86 6.54 10.02 -15.52
C LYS A 86 7.02 9.94 -14.07
N ILE A 87 6.10 9.60 -13.17
CA ILE A 87 6.42 9.46 -11.75
C ILE A 87 6.77 8.00 -11.51
N GLU A 88 7.97 7.75 -11.03
CA GLU A 88 8.39 6.46 -10.51
C GLU A 88 8.39 6.57 -8.98
N VAL A 89 7.45 5.88 -8.36
CA VAL A 89 7.43 5.75 -6.89
C VAL A 89 8.48 4.71 -6.53
N PRO A 90 9.48 5.04 -5.69
CA PRO A 90 10.44 4.06 -5.24
C PRO A 90 9.72 2.89 -4.55
N THR A 91 10.06 1.67 -4.91
CA THR A 91 9.49 0.47 -4.30
C THR A 91 9.87 0.39 -2.83
N MET A 92 11.11 0.75 -2.53
CA MET A 92 11.70 0.78 -1.19
C MET A 92 12.38 2.13 -0.98
N PRO A 93 11.64 3.15 -0.44
CA PRO A 93 12.17 4.51 -0.27
C PRO A 93 13.38 4.59 0.65
N TYR A 94 13.43 3.70 1.65
CA TYR A 94 14.51 3.70 2.63
C TYR A 94 14.78 2.30 3.19
N TYR A 95 16.05 1.97 3.43
CA TYR A 95 16.49 0.94 4.35
C TYR A 95 17.83 1.34 4.99
N GLY A 96 18.06 0.87 6.21
CA GLY A 96 19.29 1.18 6.94
C GLY A 96 19.21 0.76 8.40
N VAL A 97 20.30 0.97 9.14
CA VAL A 97 20.35 0.72 10.57
C VAL A 97 19.81 1.94 11.31
N VAL A 98 18.82 1.74 12.16
CA VAL A 98 18.24 2.77 13.04
C VAL A 98 18.44 2.38 14.49
N ARG A 99 18.53 3.37 15.38
CA ARG A 99 18.77 3.10 16.83
C ARG A 99 19.92 2.11 17.08
N ASP A 100 20.98 2.20 16.27
CA ASP A 100 22.24 1.44 16.32
C ASP A 100 22.13 -0.09 16.14
N THR A 101 20.97 -0.70 16.37
CA THR A 101 20.82 -2.17 16.40
C THR A 101 19.64 -2.71 15.60
N VAL A 102 18.82 -1.85 15.02
CA VAL A 102 17.61 -2.27 14.29
C VAL A 102 17.80 -2.03 12.80
N GLY A 103 17.70 -3.08 12.00
CA GLY A 103 17.60 -2.99 10.54
C GLY A 103 16.19 -2.60 10.16
N TYR A 104 16.01 -1.43 9.55
CA TYR A 104 14.71 -0.90 9.15
C TYR A 104 14.58 -0.91 7.63
N ILE A 105 13.43 -1.33 7.13
CA ILE A 105 13.11 -1.43 5.69
C ILE A 105 11.72 -0.85 5.48
N GLN A 106 11.61 0.21 4.68
CA GLN A 106 10.33 0.79 4.28
C GLN A 106 9.96 0.30 2.87
N LEU A 107 8.86 -0.43 2.75
CA LEU A 107 8.35 -0.94 1.47
C LEU A 107 7.05 -0.23 1.12
N SER A 108 7.03 0.55 0.03
CA SER A 108 5.87 1.38 -0.36
C SER A 108 4.89 0.68 -1.30
N THR A 109 5.32 -0.35 -2.02
CA THR A 109 4.47 -1.09 -2.97
C THR A 109 5.02 -2.47 -3.26
N PHE A 110 4.18 -3.36 -3.78
CA PHE A 110 4.57 -4.70 -4.25
C PHE A 110 4.54 -4.75 -5.78
N ASN A 111 5.71 -4.76 -6.41
CA ASN A 111 5.91 -4.92 -7.85
C ASN A 111 7.03 -5.95 -8.13
N GLU A 112 7.47 -6.09 -9.37
CA GLU A 112 8.52 -7.06 -9.73
C GLU A 112 9.87 -6.76 -9.07
N LYS A 113 10.14 -5.48 -8.72
CA LYS A 113 11.39 -5.06 -8.08
C LYS A 113 11.40 -5.28 -6.56
N SER A 114 10.23 -5.41 -5.93
CA SER A 114 10.09 -5.43 -4.46
C SER A 114 10.86 -6.57 -3.82
N TYR A 115 10.70 -7.80 -4.34
CA TYR A 115 11.40 -8.96 -3.78
C TYR A 115 12.94 -8.86 -3.89
N PRO A 116 13.54 -8.59 -5.07
CA PRO A 116 15.00 -8.47 -5.15
C PRO A 116 15.55 -7.31 -4.31
N GLU A 117 14.85 -6.17 -4.23
CA GLU A 117 15.27 -5.03 -3.40
C GLU A 117 15.19 -5.35 -1.90
N VAL A 118 14.08 -5.91 -1.42
CA VAL A 118 13.93 -6.32 -0.01
C VAL A 118 14.92 -7.43 0.35
N LYS A 119 15.14 -8.42 -0.54
CA LYS A 119 16.14 -9.46 -0.32
C LYS A 119 17.54 -8.89 -0.15
N LYS A 120 17.93 -7.94 -1.01
CA LYS A 120 19.21 -7.23 -0.91
C LYS A 120 19.31 -6.51 0.44
N ALA A 121 18.31 -5.71 0.80
CA ALA A 121 18.29 -4.95 2.05
C ALA A 121 18.38 -5.87 3.28
N VAL A 122 17.58 -6.95 3.32
CA VAL A 122 17.65 -7.95 4.40
C VAL A 122 19.05 -8.54 4.50
N SER A 123 19.64 -8.95 3.36
CA SER A 123 20.98 -9.59 3.35
C SER A 123 22.07 -8.64 3.86
N GLU A 124 22.04 -7.36 3.43
CA GLU A 124 23.01 -6.36 3.87
C GLU A 124 22.84 -6.01 5.36
N LEU A 125 21.59 -5.86 5.84
CA LEU A 125 21.32 -5.52 7.23
C LEU A 125 21.71 -6.63 8.19
N ILE A 126 21.43 -7.91 7.88
CA ILE A 126 21.81 -9.02 8.76
C ILE A 126 23.30 -9.31 8.74
N ALA A 127 24.02 -8.86 7.70
CA ALA A 127 25.50 -8.96 7.64
C ALA A 127 26.19 -7.94 8.57
N ASP A 128 25.49 -6.87 8.99
CA ASP A 128 26.01 -5.93 9.97
C ASP A 128 25.88 -6.51 11.39
N PRO A 129 27.01 -6.77 12.10
CA PRO A 129 27.00 -7.41 13.41
C PRO A 129 26.26 -6.61 14.51
N ARG A 130 26.02 -5.34 14.27
CA ARG A 130 25.24 -4.48 15.17
C ARG A 130 23.75 -4.79 15.13
N VAL A 131 23.23 -5.26 13.97
CA VAL A 131 21.80 -5.51 13.78
C VAL A 131 21.35 -6.72 14.58
N LYS A 132 20.41 -6.53 15.50
CA LYS A 132 19.83 -7.55 16.36
C LYS A 132 18.42 -7.96 15.95
N GLY A 133 17.77 -7.20 15.10
CA GLY A 133 16.43 -7.48 14.59
C GLY A 133 16.08 -6.58 13.41
N LEU A 134 15.01 -6.96 12.71
CA LEU A 134 14.52 -6.26 11.52
C LEU A 134 13.13 -5.67 11.79
N VAL A 135 12.89 -4.51 11.19
CA VAL A 135 11.57 -3.89 11.07
C VAL A 135 11.24 -3.76 9.59
N LEU A 136 10.13 -4.35 9.17
CA LEU A 136 9.53 -4.15 7.85
C LEU A 136 8.35 -3.19 7.99
N ASP A 137 8.47 -1.99 7.46
CA ASP A 137 7.42 -0.98 7.51
C ASP A 137 6.54 -1.05 6.26
N LEU A 138 5.28 -1.43 6.47
CA LEU A 138 4.23 -1.52 5.46
C LEU A 138 3.12 -0.48 5.65
N ARG A 139 3.34 0.52 6.50
CA ARG A 139 2.37 1.60 6.71
C ARG A 139 2.15 2.38 5.41
N GLY A 140 0.90 2.68 5.09
CA GLY A 140 0.49 3.32 3.85
C GLY A 140 0.68 2.48 2.58
N ASN A 141 1.13 1.22 2.68
CA ASN A 141 1.35 0.35 1.54
C ASN A 141 0.07 -0.38 1.13
N GLY A 142 -0.59 0.09 0.08
CA GLY A 142 -1.84 -0.49 -0.46
C GLY A 142 -1.71 -1.86 -1.14
N GLY A 143 -0.52 -2.48 -1.11
CA GLY A 143 -0.26 -3.80 -1.70
C GLY A 143 0.32 -3.75 -3.11
N GLY A 144 -0.03 -4.72 -3.94
CA GLY A 144 0.45 -4.89 -5.32
C GLY A 144 0.47 -6.35 -5.75
N LEU A 145 1.56 -6.80 -6.36
CA LEU A 145 1.70 -8.15 -6.88
C LEU A 145 1.73 -9.21 -5.78
N LEU A 146 0.82 -10.18 -5.88
CA LEU A 146 0.71 -11.28 -4.93
C LEU A 146 1.98 -12.14 -4.88
N GLU A 147 2.56 -12.46 -6.04
CA GLU A 147 3.79 -13.24 -6.13
C GLU A 147 4.96 -12.57 -5.41
N SER A 148 5.03 -11.24 -5.46
CA SER A 148 6.04 -10.47 -4.73
C SER A 148 5.88 -10.61 -3.21
N ALA A 149 4.64 -10.60 -2.72
CA ALA A 149 4.35 -10.84 -1.29
C ALA A 149 4.77 -12.25 -0.85
N VAL A 150 4.44 -13.29 -1.63
CA VAL A 150 4.85 -14.68 -1.34
C VAL A 150 6.37 -14.82 -1.29
N ASN A 151 7.06 -14.19 -2.24
CA ASN A 151 8.52 -14.23 -2.30
C ASN A 151 9.17 -13.46 -1.14
N ILE A 152 8.58 -12.34 -0.68
CA ILE A 152 9.07 -11.62 0.51
C ILE A 152 8.88 -12.46 1.77
N VAL A 153 7.74 -13.13 1.95
CA VAL A 153 7.54 -14.08 3.06
C VAL A 153 8.61 -15.17 3.05
N SER A 154 9.04 -15.65 1.86
CA SER A 154 10.09 -16.68 1.73
C SER A 154 11.45 -16.28 2.31
N LEU A 155 11.71 -14.97 2.50
CA LEU A 155 12.95 -14.51 3.14
C LEU A 155 13.05 -14.91 4.61
N PHE A 156 11.92 -15.21 5.26
CA PHE A 156 11.81 -15.36 6.70
C PHE A 156 11.34 -16.75 7.16
N VAL A 157 10.80 -17.57 6.27
CA VAL A 157 10.25 -18.90 6.61
C VAL A 157 10.78 -19.99 5.71
N PRO A 158 10.79 -21.26 6.14
CA PRO A 158 11.32 -22.38 5.35
C PRO A 158 10.65 -22.50 3.97
N LYS A 159 11.39 -23.04 3.00
CA LYS A 159 10.86 -23.42 1.68
C LYS A 159 9.71 -24.42 1.83
N GLY A 160 8.68 -24.28 1.01
CA GLY A 160 7.48 -25.12 1.01
C GLY A 160 6.40 -24.69 2.02
N THR A 161 6.67 -23.64 2.84
CA THR A 161 5.69 -23.11 3.78
C THR A 161 4.51 -22.49 3.03
N GLU A 162 3.30 -22.81 3.48
CA GLU A 162 2.08 -22.20 2.95
C GLU A 162 1.98 -20.74 3.41
N VAL A 163 1.72 -19.84 2.45
CA VAL A 163 1.58 -18.39 2.67
C VAL A 163 0.12 -17.99 2.58
N LEU A 164 -0.60 -18.46 1.59
CA LEU A 164 -2.03 -18.22 1.41
C LEU A 164 -2.67 -19.25 0.49
N ARG A 165 -4.01 -19.33 0.57
CA ARG A 165 -4.87 -20.04 -0.40
C ARG A 165 -5.84 -19.06 -1.03
N THR A 166 -6.11 -19.25 -2.32
CA THR A 166 -7.18 -18.54 -3.01
C THR A 166 -8.32 -19.50 -3.32
N ARG A 167 -9.57 -19.06 -3.08
CA ARG A 167 -10.78 -19.81 -3.38
C ARG A 167 -11.73 -18.95 -4.19
N GLY A 168 -12.19 -19.49 -5.32
CA GLY A 168 -13.24 -18.93 -6.14
C GLY A 168 -14.61 -19.54 -5.81
N ARG A 169 -15.59 -19.21 -6.65
CA ARG A 169 -16.94 -19.80 -6.57
C ARG A 169 -16.93 -21.31 -6.88
N SER A 170 -16.05 -21.76 -7.76
CA SER A 170 -15.84 -23.18 -8.06
C SER A 170 -14.68 -23.73 -7.24
N VAL A 171 -14.86 -24.90 -6.64
CA VAL A 171 -13.84 -25.63 -5.87
C VAL A 171 -12.62 -26.00 -6.73
N THR A 172 -12.81 -26.14 -8.04
CA THR A 172 -11.73 -26.44 -8.99
C THR A 172 -10.71 -25.30 -9.16
N ASN A 173 -11.02 -24.11 -8.66
CA ASN A 173 -10.17 -22.93 -8.77
C ASN A 173 -9.45 -22.57 -7.44
N GLU A 174 -9.29 -23.55 -6.55
CA GLU A 174 -8.46 -23.36 -5.35
C GLU A 174 -6.99 -23.46 -5.71
N LYS A 175 -6.19 -22.48 -5.27
CA LYS A 175 -4.73 -22.46 -5.45
C LYS A 175 -4.06 -22.14 -4.13
N THR A 176 -3.09 -22.99 -3.74
CA THR A 176 -2.22 -22.75 -2.58
C THR A 176 -0.90 -22.19 -3.04
N TYR A 177 -0.50 -21.06 -2.44
CA TYR A 177 0.78 -20.42 -2.67
C TYR A 177 1.73 -20.76 -1.54
N ARG A 178 2.91 -21.26 -1.91
CA ARG A 178 3.95 -21.70 -0.98
C ARG A 178 5.26 -21.00 -1.29
N THR A 179 6.09 -20.85 -0.28
CA THR A 179 7.46 -20.34 -0.44
C THR A 179 8.28 -21.28 -1.31
N THR A 180 9.09 -20.72 -2.22
CA THR A 180 9.87 -21.49 -3.21
C THR A 180 11.37 -21.45 -2.95
N ALA A 181 11.88 -20.52 -2.16
CA ALA A 181 13.28 -20.31 -1.85
C ALA A 181 13.61 -20.65 -0.40
N ALA A 182 14.88 -20.92 -0.13
CA ALA A 182 15.41 -20.99 1.23
C ALA A 182 15.39 -19.59 1.88
N PRO A 183 15.10 -19.51 3.19
CA PRO A 183 15.04 -18.22 3.88
C PRO A 183 16.44 -17.58 3.99
N VAL A 184 16.46 -16.25 3.96
CA VAL A 184 17.66 -15.44 4.17
C VAL A 184 17.84 -15.10 5.66
N ALA A 185 16.75 -14.82 6.36
CA ALA A 185 16.74 -14.40 7.76
C ALA A 185 15.76 -15.24 8.59
N PRO A 186 15.96 -16.59 8.71
CA PRO A 186 14.98 -17.47 9.36
C PRO A 186 14.83 -17.21 10.86
N ASN A 187 15.89 -16.79 11.54
CA ASN A 187 15.93 -16.66 13.00
C ASN A 187 16.09 -15.21 13.48
N THR A 188 16.29 -14.26 12.58
CA THR A 188 16.43 -12.85 12.94
C THR A 188 15.10 -12.33 13.48
N PRO A 189 15.00 -11.73 14.67
CA PRO A 189 13.80 -11.12 15.18
C PRO A 189 13.19 -10.16 14.14
N LEU A 190 11.87 -10.24 13.93
CA LEU A 190 11.17 -9.46 12.91
C LEU A 190 9.93 -8.80 13.51
N ALA A 191 9.81 -7.50 13.33
CA ALA A 191 8.59 -6.75 13.55
C ALA A 191 8.08 -6.18 12.23
N ILE A 192 6.74 -6.10 12.08
CA ILE A 192 6.09 -5.50 10.91
C ILE A 192 5.23 -4.35 11.39
N LEU A 193 5.42 -3.17 10.80
CA LEU A 193 4.59 -2.00 11.08
C LEU A 193 3.47 -1.91 10.05
N ILE A 194 2.24 -1.72 10.52
CA ILE A 194 1.04 -1.56 9.68
C ILE A 194 0.15 -0.42 10.18
N ASP A 195 -0.69 0.07 9.30
CA ASP A 195 -1.75 1.03 9.56
C ASP A 195 -3.01 0.72 8.73
N ASP A 196 -4.00 1.60 8.76
CA ASP A 196 -5.25 1.49 7.98
C ASP A 196 -5.04 1.62 6.47
N GLY A 197 -3.90 2.15 6.01
CA GLY A 197 -3.45 2.19 4.62
C GLY A 197 -2.81 0.88 4.14
N SER A 198 -2.42 -0.02 5.06
CA SER A 198 -1.83 -1.32 4.73
C SER A 198 -2.89 -2.27 4.18
N ALA A 199 -2.77 -2.68 2.90
CA ALA A 199 -3.82 -3.45 2.23
C ALA A 199 -3.27 -4.58 1.34
N SER A 200 -4.11 -5.60 1.06
CA SER A 200 -3.85 -6.62 0.04
C SER A 200 -2.53 -7.38 0.28
N SER A 201 -1.52 -7.24 -0.59
CA SER A 201 -0.20 -7.90 -0.45
C SER A 201 0.51 -7.57 0.86
N SER A 202 0.32 -6.37 1.41
CA SER A 202 0.80 -6.01 2.75
C SER A 202 0.14 -6.88 3.82
N GLU A 203 -1.16 -7.12 3.69
CA GLU A 203 -1.91 -7.95 4.62
C GLU A 203 -1.60 -9.45 4.45
N ILE A 204 -1.22 -9.87 3.24
CA ILE A 204 -0.72 -11.24 3.00
C ILE A 204 0.59 -11.47 3.76
N VAL A 205 1.56 -10.56 3.60
CA VAL A 205 2.87 -10.66 4.28
C VAL A 205 2.68 -10.63 5.79
N THR A 206 1.94 -9.64 6.28
CA THR A 206 1.68 -9.45 7.71
C THR A 206 0.95 -10.63 8.32
N GLY A 207 -0.18 -11.02 7.71
CA GLY A 207 -1.02 -12.09 8.24
C GLY A 207 -0.35 -13.46 8.16
N ALA A 208 0.37 -13.76 7.08
CA ALA A 208 1.11 -15.03 6.98
C ALA A 208 2.22 -15.13 8.03
N LEU A 209 3.03 -14.08 8.21
CA LEU A 209 4.11 -14.08 9.20
C LEU A 209 3.59 -14.03 10.65
N GLN A 210 2.42 -13.42 10.88
CA GLN A 210 1.70 -13.49 12.16
C GLN A 210 1.24 -14.90 12.45
N ASP A 211 0.49 -15.52 11.53
CA ASP A 211 -0.07 -16.87 11.71
C ASP A 211 1.01 -17.96 11.87
N LEU A 212 2.19 -17.72 11.32
CA LEU A 212 3.36 -18.59 11.43
C LEU A 212 4.22 -18.30 12.67
N ASP A 213 3.80 -17.40 13.56
CA ASP A 213 4.55 -16.93 14.75
C ASP A 213 5.95 -16.43 14.42
N ARG A 214 6.12 -15.86 13.20
CA ARG A 214 7.43 -15.46 12.71
C ARG A 214 7.73 -13.98 12.92
N ALA A 215 6.71 -13.15 13.07
CA ALA A 215 6.85 -11.71 13.23
C ALA A 215 5.89 -11.17 14.29
N VAL A 216 6.34 -10.15 15.02
CA VAL A 216 5.49 -9.31 15.87
C VAL A 216 4.87 -8.22 14.99
N ILE A 217 3.54 -8.06 15.07
CA ILE A 217 2.82 -7.05 14.32
C ILE A 217 2.55 -5.86 15.23
N ILE A 218 2.89 -4.66 14.76
CA ILE A 218 2.78 -3.41 15.53
C ILE A 218 2.05 -2.36 14.70
N GLY A 219 1.10 -1.67 15.30
CA GLY A 219 0.38 -0.57 14.68
C GLY A 219 -1.13 -0.70 14.80
N GLU A 220 -1.84 -0.24 13.80
CA GLU A 220 -3.30 -0.19 13.76
C GLU A 220 -3.88 -1.31 12.90
N ARG A 221 -5.21 -1.47 12.97
CA ARG A 221 -5.94 -2.44 12.14
C ARG A 221 -5.80 -2.08 10.66
N SER A 222 -5.35 -3.04 9.86
CA SER A 222 -5.16 -2.89 8.41
C SER A 222 -6.48 -2.68 7.65
N TYR A 223 -6.38 -2.37 6.36
CA TYR A 223 -7.52 -2.05 5.49
C TYR A 223 -8.57 -3.15 5.43
N GLY A 224 -8.16 -4.43 5.31
CA GLY A 224 -9.07 -5.57 5.19
C GLY A 224 -9.48 -5.88 3.75
N LYS A 225 -8.51 -5.99 2.81
CA LYS A 225 -8.75 -6.36 1.41
C LYS A 225 -8.32 -7.80 1.14
N GLY A 226 -9.27 -8.72 1.24
CA GLY A 226 -9.07 -10.16 1.05
C GLY A 226 -9.63 -10.72 -0.27
N LEU A 227 -9.78 -9.87 -1.31
CA LEU A 227 -10.35 -10.22 -2.61
C LEU A 227 -9.30 -10.17 -3.71
N VAL A 228 -9.27 -11.23 -4.53
CA VAL A 228 -8.46 -11.28 -5.76
C VAL A 228 -9.28 -10.72 -6.91
N GLN A 229 -8.73 -9.75 -7.60
CA GLN A 229 -9.33 -9.15 -8.79
C GLN A 229 -8.52 -9.51 -10.01
N SER A 230 -9.20 -9.99 -11.06
CA SER A 230 -8.63 -10.29 -12.36
C SER A 230 -9.13 -9.30 -13.40
N THR A 231 -8.26 -8.94 -14.33
CA THR A 231 -8.60 -8.07 -15.45
C THR A 231 -8.74 -8.88 -16.73
N PHE A 232 -9.80 -8.63 -17.46
CA PHE A 232 -10.08 -9.29 -18.75
C PHE A 232 -10.20 -8.23 -19.85
N PRO A 233 -9.54 -8.43 -20.99
CA PRO A 233 -9.70 -7.52 -22.13
C PRO A 233 -11.11 -7.65 -22.71
N LEU A 234 -11.65 -6.51 -23.17
CA LEU A 234 -12.91 -6.41 -23.88
C LEU A 234 -12.66 -5.83 -25.27
N PRO A 235 -13.62 -5.95 -26.21
CA PRO A 235 -13.58 -5.24 -27.47
C PRO A 235 -13.34 -3.73 -27.28
N TYR A 236 -12.83 -3.08 -28.34
CA TYR A 236 -12.55 -1.63 -28.36
C TYR A 236 -11.56 -1.15 -27.28
N ASN A 237 -10.53 -1.95 -26.97
CA ASN A 237 -9.54 -1.67 -25.93
C ASN A 237 -10.12 -1.47 -24.52
N GLY A 238 -11.35 -1.94 -24.30
CA GLY A 238 -11.96 -1.95 -22.97
C GLY A 238 -11.30 -2.98 -22.06
N ILE A 239 -11.36 -2.74 -20.77
CA ILE A 239 -10.89 -3.69 -19.73
C ILE A 239 -11.96 -3.80 -18.67
N VAL A 240 -12.37 -5.02 -18.35
CA VAL A 240 -13.20 -5.30 -17.18
C VAL A 240 -12.36 -5.86 -16.04
N LYS A 241 -12.55 -5.37 -14.83
CA LYS A 241 -11.93 -5.85 -13.61
C LYS A 241 -12.99 -6.51 -12.75
N VAL A 242 -12.82 -7.81 -12.49
CA VAL A 242 -13.80 -8.64 -11.79
C VAL A 242 -13.16 -9.27 -10.57
N THR A 243 -13.89 -9.31 -9.46
CA THR A 243 -13.52 -10.12 -8.28
C THR A 243 -13.78 -11.59 -8.60
N THR A 244 -12.72 -12.40 -8.58
CA THR A 244 -12.76 -13.81 -8.96
C THR A 244 -12.60 -14.76 -7.80
N GLN A 245 -11.86 -14.36 -6.75
CA GLN A 245 -11.50 -15.23 -5.63
C GLN A 245 -11.39 -14.44 -4.33
N ARG A 246 -11.42 -15.17 -3.22
CA ARG A 246 -11.04 -14.73 -1.88
C ARG A 246 -9.71 -15.37 -1.52
N TYR A 247 -8.90 -14.72 -0.67
CA TYR A 247 -7.70 -15.35 -0.16
C TYR A 247 -7.72 -15.49 1.37
N TYR A 248 -7.14 -16.60 1.79
CA TYR A 248 -7.09 -17.05 3.18
C TYR A 248 -5.62 -17.25 3.56
N ILE A 249 -5.21 -16.70 4.69
CA ILE A 249 -3.85 -16.85 5.25
C ILE A 249 -3.72 -18.20 5.97
N PRO A 250 -2.54 -18.60 6.47
CA PRO A 250 -2.29 -19.96 6.96
C PRO A 250 -3.25 -20.45 8.05
N SER A 251 -3.74 -19.60 8.92
CA SER A 251 -4.76 -19.95 9.93
C SER A 251 -6.14 -20.27 9.35
N GLY A 252 -6.33 -20.08 8.04
CA GLY A 252 -7.64 -20.14 7.40
C GLY A 252 -8.47 -18.87 7.51
N ARG A 253 -7.91 -17.81 8.10
CA ARG A 253 -8.56 -16.51 8.24
C ARG A 253 -8.72 -15.81 6.89
N LEU A 254 -9.95 -15.37 6.59
CA LEU A 254 -10.24 -14.46 5.50
C LEU A 254 -9.96 -13.02 5.98
N ILE A 255 -9.06 -12.31 5.31
CA ILE A 255 -8.67 -10.94 5.68
C ILE A 255 -9.79 -9.93 5.35
N GLN A 256 -10.72 -10.25 4.42
CA GLN A 256 -11.74 -9.33 3.95
C GLN A 256 -12.59 -8.77 5.10
N ALA A 257 -12.48 -7.47 5.35
CA ALA A 257 -13.22 -6.76 6.38
C ALA A 257 -14.50 -6.10 5.88
N ILE A 258 -14.55 -5.74 4.58
CA ILE A 258 -15.68 -5.01 3.99
C ILE A 258 -16.67 -6.03 3.43
N ASP A 259 -17.95 -5.94 3.84
CA ASP A 259 -19.04 -6.75 3.31
C ASP A 259 -19.67 -6.07 2.08
N TYR A 260 -19.30 -6.54 0.89
CA TYR A 260 -19.88 -6.07 -0.37
C TYR A 260 -21.22 -6.73 -0.72
N SER A 261 -21.63 -7.75 0.02
CA SER A 261 -22.89 -8.48 -0.23
C SER A 261 -24.10 -7.72 0.33
N HIS A 262 -23.89 -6.92 1.35
CA HIS A 262 -24.91 -6.06 1.95
C HIS A 262 -24.56 -4.60 1.77
N ARG A 263 -25.39 -3.89 1.00
CA ARG A 263 -25.23 -2.46 0.79
C ARG A 263 -26.30 -1.69 1.57
N ASN A 264 -25.90 -0.56 2.14
CA ASN A 264 -26.80 0.38 2.74
C ASN A 264 -27.70 1.03 1.65
N PRO A 265 -28.83 1.65 2.01
CA PRO A 265 -29.71 2.35 1.07
C PRO A 265 -29.02 3.45 0.26
N ASP A 266 -27.97 4.08 0.81
CA ASP A 266 -27.13 5.10 0.16
C ASP A 266 -26.04 4.50 -0.76
N GLY A 267 -26.00 3.16 -0.92
CA GLY A 267 -25.01 2.44 -1.71
C GLY A 267 -23.67 2.21 -1.01
N SER A 268 -23.46 2.73 0.18
CA SER A 268 -22.26 2.48 0.98
C SER A 268 -22.19 1.03 1.46
N VAL A 269 -21.00 0.59 1.85
CA VAL A 269 -20.73 -0.74 2.39
C VAL A 269 -20.14 -0.62 3.79
N ALA A 270 -20.53 -1.53 4.67
CA ALA A 270 -20.05 -1.56 6.04
C ALA A 270 -18.88 -2.56 6.19
N ARG A 271 -18.09 -2.37 7.24
CA ARG A 271 -17.16 -3.40 7.73
C ARG A 271 -17.96 -4.47 8.49
N THR A 272 -17.53 -5.73 8.37
CA THR A 272 -18.05 -6.82 9.21
C THR A 272 -17.77 -6.46 10.69
N PRO A 273 -18.81 -6.41 11.54
CA PRO A 273 -18.64 -6.15 12.97
C PRO A 273 -17.73 -7.19 13.64
N ASP A 274 -16.93 -6.78 14.61
CA ASP A 274 -16.05 -7.70 15.33
C ASP A 274 -16.79 -8.83 16.04
N SER A 275 -18.03 -8.58 16.46
CA SER A 275 -18.93 -9.58 17.05
C SER A 275 -19.33 -10.72 16.10
N LEU A 276 -19.15 -10.53 14.79
CA LEU A 276 -19.42 -11.53 13.74
C LEU A 276 -18.15 -12.17 13.19
N THR A 277 -16.97 -11.85 13.76
CA THR A 277 -15.71 -12.44 13.34
C THR A 277 -15.37 -13.66 14.20
N ASN A 278 -14.83 -14.70 13.55
CA ASN A 278 -14.31 -15.87 14.26
C ASN A 278 -12.98 -15.55 14.92
N ILE A 279 -12.68 -16.24 16.02
CA ILE A 279 -11.34 -16.25 16.59
C ILE A 279 -10.49 -17.22 15.79
N PHE A 280 -9.30 -16.77 15.41
CA PHE A 280 -8.29 -17.58 14.74
C PHE A 280 -7.03 -17.61 15.59
N TYR A 281 -6.34 -18.72 15.57
CA TYR A 281 -5.14 -18.94 16.33
C TYR A 281 -3.93 -19.00 15.41
N THR A 282 -2.79 -18.52 15.89
CA THR A 282 -1.50 -18.71 15.22
C THR A 282 -1.07 -20.18 15.35
N ARG A 283 0.06 -20.55 14.75
CA ARG A 283 0.56 -21.92 14.83
C ARG A 283 0.89 -22.34 16.28
N ALA A 284 1.31 -21.38 17.12
CA ALA A 284 1.63 -21.65 18.52
C ALA A 284 0.40 -21.59 19.46
N GLY A 285 -0.72 -21.08 19.01
CA GLY A 285 -1.97 -20.99 19.78
C GLY A 285 -2.41 -19.58 20.09
#